data_42f716ff95c9b6f5ed4ff6d6ff38260f
#
_entry.id   42f716ff95c9b6f5ed4ff6d6ff38260f
#
_cell.length_a   1.000
_cell.length_b   1.000
_cell.length_c   1.000
_cell.angle_alpha   90.00
_cell.angle_beta   90.00
_cell.angle_gamma   90.00
#
_symmetry.space_group_name_H-M   'P 1'
#
loop_
_entity.id
_entity.type
_entity.pdbx_description
1 polymer ?
#
loop_
_entity_poly.entity_id
_entity_poly.type
_entity_poly.pdbx_seq_one_letter_code
_entity_poly.pdbx_strand_id
1 'polypeptide(L)'
;RISLMVGLVSMGIASLIGIILGALAGFFGDNKLKMPRIKYHFTLIGLFFGFFYGFGQRKYAISDGFSEGVVSGMVELLISTGIIILSVTVFRLISRLIKINKLQEETYVPIDTFVSRGIELLNSIPRLLLIITITAVVERSIWIVMIIIGITGWTGIARFTRAELLRIRSLEFVQAAQSLGFSSARTIFKHALPNALAPVFVSIAFGIASAILIESGLSFLGIGVPDDIVTWGSLLNLGRQNLEAWWLIIYPGMAIFLTITIYNMIAEASRDALDPRLKS
;
A
#
# COMPACT_ATOMS: atom_id res chain seq x y z
N ARG A 1 -19.10 -12.22 4.89
CA ARG A 1 -18.70 -11.97 3.50
C ARG A 1 -18.02 -10.61 3.36
N ILE A 2 -18.67 -9.52 3.79
CA ILE A 2 -18.19 -8.14 3.63
C ILE A 2 -16.89 -7.91 4.40
N SER A 3 -16.79 -8.29 5.66
CA SER A 3 -15.55 -8.14 6.45
C SER A 3 -14.35 -8.88 5.82
N LEU A 4 -14.59 -10.06 5.21
CA LEU A 4 -13.56 -10.78 4.45
C LEU A 4 -13.14 -10.01 3.19
N MET A 5 -14.12 -9.45 2.47
CA MET A 5 -13.85 -8.63 1.28
C MET A 5 -13.00 -7.40 1.63
N VAL A 6 -13.33 -6.72 2.75
CA VAL A 6 -12.51 -5.59 3.23
C VAL A 6 -11.08 -6.02 3.49
N GLY A 7 -10.87 -7.14 4.19
CA GLY A 7 -9.54 -7.68 4.44
C GLY A 7 -8.74 -7.93 3.16
N LEU A 8 -9.34 -8.65 2.21
CA LEU A 8 -8.70 -9.03 0.95
C LEU A 8 -8.40 -7.83 0.05
N VAL A 9 -9.39 -6.95 -0.16
CA VAL A 9 -9.23 -5.78 -1.05
C VAL A 9 -8.22 -4.79 -0.46
N SER A 10 -8.33 -4.47 0.83
CA SER A 10 -7.37 -3.57 1.50
C SER A 10 -5.95 -4.11 1.42
N MET A 11 -5.76 -5.42 1.67
CA MET A 11 -4.43 -6.01 1.57
C MET A 11 -3.96 -6.18 0.13
N GLY A 12 -4.86 -6.33 -0.83
CA GLY A 12 -4.53 -6.25 -2.25
C GLY A 12 -3.92 -4.89 -2.62
N ILE A 13 -4.56 -3.80 -2.19
CA ILE A 13 -4.05 -2.43 -2.38
C ILE A 13 -2.70 -2.24 -1.67
N ALA A 14 -2.62 -2.62 -0.40
CA ALA A 14 -1.39 -2.51 0.39
C ALA A 14 -0.24 -3.31 -0.21
N SER A 15 -0.53 -4.51 -0.73
CA SER A 15 0.46 -5.38 -1.36
C SER A 15 0.98 -4.80 -2.66
N LEU A 16 0.09 -4.28 -3.50
CA LEU A 16 0.48 -3.66 -4.77
C LEU A 16 1.44 -2.48 -4.52
N ILE A 17 1.06 -1.57 -3.63
CA ILE A 17 1.89 -0.40 -3.28
C ILE A 17 3.20 -0.86 -2.62
N GLY A 18 3.11 -1.73 -1.61
CA GLY A 18 4.24 -2.16 -0.82
C GLY A 18 5.28 -2.95 -1.62
N ILE A 19 4.83 -3.86 -2.49
CA ILE A 19 5.73 -4.65 -3.35
C ILE A 19 6.43 -3.73 -4.36
N ILE A 20 5.70 -2.83 -5.01
CA ILE A 20 6.31 -1.92 -6.01
C ILE A 20 7.34 -1.01 -5.35
N LEU A 21 6.95 -0.28 -4.29
CA LEU A 21 7.84 0.65 -3.61
C LEU A 21 9.02 -0.07 -2.93
N GLY A 22 8.76 -1.20 -2.28
CA GLY A 22 9.80 -2.02 -1.66
C GLY A 22 10.78 -2.61 -2.68
N ALA A 23 10.27 -3.06 -3.85
CA ALA A 23 11.11 -3.56 -4.91
C ALA A 23 12.01 -2.47 -5.52
N LEU A 24 11.47 -1.28 -5.77
CA LEU A 24 12.23 -0.15 -6.28
C LEU A 24 13.32 0.27 -5.27
N ALA A 25 12.96 0.42 -4.00
CA ALA A 25 13.91 0.79 -2.94
C ALA A 25 14.99 -0.27 -2.76
N GLY A 26 14.64 -1.55 -2.65
CA GLY A 26 15.58 -2.63 -2.41
C GLY A 26 16.52 -2.90 -3.59
N PHE A 27 16.02 -2.81 -4.83
CA PHE A 27 16.85 -3.09 -6.01
C PHE A 27 17.75 -1.91 -6.41
N PHE A 28 17.19 -0.71 -6.52
CA PHE A 28 17.96 0.46 -6.94
C PHE A 28 18.77 1.07 -5.79
N GLY A 29 18.25 1.07 -4.56
CA GLY A 29 18.87 1.78 -3.45
C GLY A 29 18.99 3.28 -3.76
N ASP A 30 20.04 3.92 -3.24
CA ASP A 30 20.30 5.35 -3.46
C ASP A 30 21.40 5.62 -4.50
N ASN A 31 22.05 4.56 -5.03
CA ASN A 31 23.30 4.70 -5.78
C ASN A 31 23.26 4.10 -7.20
N LYS A 32 22.13 3.56 -7.66
CA LYS A 32 22.06 2.92 -8.98
C LYS A 32 21.36 3.76 -10.05
N LEU A 33 20.36 4.55 -9.66
CA LEU A 33 19.61 5.36 -10.61
C LEU A 33 20.20 6.76 -10.68
N LYS A 34 20.70 7.13 -11.86
CA LYS A 34 21.24 8.47 -12.13
C LYS A 34 20.31 9.24 -13.03
N MET A 35 20.19 10.53 -12.80
CA MET A 35 19.56 11.48 -13.71
C MET A 35 20.14 12.89 -13.56
N PRO A 36 20.00 13.76 -14.58
CA PRO A 36 20.41 15.16 -14.47
C PRO A 36 19.73 15.85 -13.28
N ARG A 37 20.46 16.63 -12.51
CA ARG A 37 19.94 17.37 -11.33
C ARG A 37 18.71 18.18 -11.66
N ILE A 38 18.70 18.86 -12.80
CA ILE A 38 17.55 19.63 -13.24
C ILE A 38 16.29 18.77 -13.39
N LYS A 39 16.43 17.60 -14.05
CA LYS A 39 15.32 16.67 -14.25
C LYS A 39 14.80 16.10 -12.92
N TYR A 40 15.72 15.87 -11.97
CA TYR A 40 15.38 15.41 -10.62
C TYR A 40 14.50 16.44 -9.89
N HIS A 41 14.94 17.70 -9.79
CA HIS A 41 14.20 18.75 -9.10
C HIS A 41 12.84 19.03 -9.78
N PHE A 42 12.82 19.10 -11.11
CA PHE A 42 11.57 19.30 -11.85
C PHE A 42 10.60 18.11 -11.71
N THR A 43 11.12 16.88 -11.57
CA THR A 43 10.26 15.72 -11.25
C THR A 43 9.64 15.86 -9.87
N LEU A 44 10.39 16.31 -8.85
CA LEU A 44 9.85 16.54 -7.51
C LEU A 44 8.79 17.66 -7.49
N ILE A 45 9.05 18.76 -8.18
CA ILE A 45 8.09 19.86 -8.34
C ILE A 45 6.82 19.35 -9.04
N GLY A 46 6.97 18.60 -10.14
CA GLY A 46 5.86 18.01 -10.85
C GLY A 46 5.04 17.03 -10.00
N LEU A 47 5.69 16.22 -9.16
CA LEU A 47 5.03 15.35 -8.19
C LEU A 47 4.26 16.16 -7.14
N PHE A 48 4.85 17.22 -6.60
CA PHE A 48 4.20 18.08 -5.61
C PHE A 48 2.93 18.72 -6.17
N PHE A 49 3.03 19.38 -7.33
CA PHE A 49 1.85 20.02 -7.97
C PHE A 49 0.84 18.96 -8.45
N GLY A 50 1.31 17.85 -8.99
CA GLY A 50 0.45 16.75 -9.42
C GLY A 50 -0.36 16.17 -8.26
N PHE A 51 0.27 15.97 -7.10
CA PHE A 51 -0.42 15.49 -5.91
C PHE A 51 -1.38 16.54 -5.35
N PHE A 52 -0.95 17.80 -5.29
CA PHE A 52 -1.79 18.89 -4.80
C PHE A 52 -3.07 19.05 -5.63
N TYR A 53 -2.96 19.10 -6.98
CA TYR A 53 -4.12 19.23 -7.85
C TYR A 53 -4.88 17.90 -8.04
N GLY A 54 -4.19 16.77 -8.12
CA GLY A 54 -4.82 15.47 -8.35
C GLY A 54 -5.60 14.94 -7.15
N PHE A 55 -5.07 15.10 -5.95
CA PHE A 55 -5.72 14.61 -4.73
C PHE A 55 -6.20 15.74 -3.81
N GLY A 56 -5.38 16.78 -3.59
CA GLY A 56 -5.74 17.86 -2.68
C GLY A 56 -7.00 18.62 -3.10
N GLN A 57 -7.05 19.09 -4.35
CA GLN A 57 -8.20 19.85 -4.87
C GLN A 57 -9.39 18.97 -5.28
N ARG A 58 -9.15 17.69 -5.58
CA ARG A 58 -10.18 16.75 -6.03
C ARG A 58 -10.72 15.82 -4.94
N LYS A 59 -10.39 16.07 -3.67
CA LYS A 59 -10.82 15.22 -2.55
C LYS A 59 -12.32 14.97 -2.50
N TYR A 60 -13.12 15.99 -2.80
CA TYR A 60 -14.59 15.88 -2.84
C TYR A 60 -15.05 15.07 -4.05
N ALA A 61 -14.52 15.31 -5.24
CA ALA A 61 -14.87 14.53 -6.44
C ALA A 61 -14.56 13.04 -6.27
N ILE A 62 -13.44 12.72 -5.60
CA ILE A 62 -13.10 11.32 -5.28
C ILE A 62 -14.09 10.73 -4.26
N SER A 63 -14.43 11.50 -3.21
CA SER A 63 -15.40 11.06 -2.20
C SER A 63 -16.78 10.82 -2.81
N ASP A 64 -17.29 11.80 -3.55
CA ASP A 64 -18.59 11.74 -4.24
C ASP A 64 -18.62 10.58 -5.24
N GLY A 65 -17.55 10.39 -6.02
CA GLY A 65 -17.43 9.27 -6.94
C GLY A 65 -17.56 7.91 -6.26
N PHE A 66 -16.99 7.73 -5.06
CA PHE A 66 -17.15 6.48 -4.32
C PHE A 66 -18.51 6.34 -3.62
N SER A 67 -19.19 7.43 -3.32
CA SER A 67 -20.58 7.38 -2.81
C SER A 67 -21.56 7.01 -3.91
N GLU A 68 -21.34 7.44 -5.16
CA GLU A 68 -22.13 7.04 -6.33
C GLU A 68 -21.89 5.57 -6.74
N GLY A 69 -20.69 5.05 -6.56
CA GLY A 69 -20.32 3.67 -6.87
C GLY A 69 -18.84 3.44 -7.12
N VAL A 70 -18.46 2.15 -7.12
CA VAL A 70 -17.05 1.76 -7.29
C VAL A 70 -16.47 2.24 -8.62
N VAL A 71 -17.23 2.09 -9.70
CA VAL A 71 -16.76 2.44 -11.05
C VAL A 71 -16.50 3.94 -11.15
N SER A 72 -17.44 4.77 -10.65
CA SER A 72 -17.28 6.22 -10.60
C SER A 72 -16.06 6.62 -9.76
N GLY A 73 -15.92 6.07 -8.56
CA GLY A 73 -14.77 6.33 -7.70
C GLY A 73 -13.43 5.90 -8.32
N MET A 74 -13.38 4.76 -9.02
CA MET A 74 -12.18 4.34 -9.74
C MET A 74 -11.83 5.28 -10.90
N VAL A 75 -12.82 5.78 -11.63
CA VAL A 75 -12.63 6.78 -12.68
C VAL A 75 -12.01 8.05 -12.10
N GLU A 76 -12.50 8.54 -10.95
CA GLU A 76 -11.96 9.72 -10.27
C GLU A 76 -10.51 9.51 -9.81
N LEU A 77 -10.16 8.32 -9.33
CA LEU A 77 -8.78 7.96 -9.00
C LEU A 77 -7.88 7.90 -10.25
N LEU A 78 -8.38 7.37 -11.36
CA LEU A 78 -7.64 7.34 -12.63
C LEU A 78 -7.39 8.76 -13.15
N ILE A 79 -8.40 9.66 -13.09
CA ILE A 79 -8.24 11.07 -13.46
C ILE A 79 -7.19 11.74 -12.57
N SER A 80 -7.25 11.54 -11.26
CA SER A 80 -6.30 12.10 -10.30
C SER A 80 -4.87 11.62 -10.54
N THR A 81 -4.70 10.33 -10.83
CA THR A 81 -3.43 9.74 -11.22
C THR A 81 -2.93 10.31 -12.56
N GLY A 82 -3.83 10.49 -13.53
CA GLY A 82 -3.54 11.13 -14.82
C GLY A 82 -3.02 12.57 -14.67
N ILE A 83 -3.59 13.34 -13.74
CA ILE A 83 -3.11 14.70 -13.41
C ILE A 83 -1.68 14.66 -12.87
N ILE A 84 -1.34 13.70 -12.01
CA ILE A 84 0.04 13.55 -11.51
C ILE A 84 1.00 13.24 -12.67
N ILE A 85 0.65 12.28 -13.52
CA ILE A 85 1.48 11.89 -14.67
C ILE A 85 1.66 13.06 -15.61
N LEU A 86 0.59 13.80 -15.91
CA LEU A 86 0.61 15.00 -16.77
C LEU A 86 1.51 16.08 -16.16
N SER A 87 1.34 16.40 -14.89
CA SER A 87 2.16 17.39 -14.17
C SER A 87 3.64 17.02 -14.23
N VAL A 88 4.00 15.79 -13.86
CA VAL A 88 5.40 15.31 -13.92
C VAL A 88 5.95 15.40 -15.34
N THR A 89 5.15 15.06 -16.35
CA THR A 89 5.56 15.10 -17.75
C THR A 89 5.81 16.53 -18.20
N VAL A 90 4.90 17.46 -17.90
CA VAL A 90 5.04 18.89 -18.22
C VAL A 90 6.30 19.47 -17.57
N PHE A 91 6.49 19.25 -16.27
CA PHE A 91 7.68 19.76 -15.59
C PHE A 91 8.99 19.14 -16.12
N ARG A 92 8.98 17.86 -16.50
CA ARG A 92 10.12 17.22 -17.18
C ARG A 92 10.39 17.79 -18.57
N LEU A 93 9.36 18.18 -19.33
CA LEU A 93 9.52 18.86 -20.62
C LEU A 93 10.12 20.24 -20.43
N ILE A 94 9.61 21.02 -19.46
CA ILE A 94 10.16 22.34 -19.11
C ILE A 94 11.65 22.20 -18.73
N SER A 95 12.03 21.16 -17.99
CA SER A 95 13.44 20.93 -17.62
C SER A 95 14.38 20.78 -18.81
N ARG A 96 13.89 20.34 -20.00
CA ARG A 96 14.69 20.22 -21.22
C ARG A 96 14.99 21.57 -21.87
N LEU A 97 14.19 22.60 -21.60
CA LEU A 97 14.37 23.96 -22.14
C LEU A 97 15.48 24.71 -21.40
N ILE A 98 15.83 24.29 -20.19
CA ILE A 98 16.80 24.95 -19.35
C ILE A 98 18.18 24.28 -19.57
N LYS A 99 19.09 24.99 -20.24
CA LYS A 99 20.45 24.52 -20.56
C LYS A 99 21.48 25.16 -19.65
N ILE A 100 21.41 24.88 -18.34
CA ILE A 100 22.42 25.34 -17.36
C ILE A 100 23.39 24.17 -17.12
N ASN A 101 24.66 24.31 -17.53
CA ASN A 101 25.67 23.24 -17.46
C ASN A 101 25.78 22.61 -16.07
N LYS A 102 25.79 23.40 -15.01
CA LYS A 102 25.90 22.94 -13.62
C LYS A 102 24.68 22.10 -13.15
N LEU A 103 23.49 22.30 -13.74
CA LEU A 103 22.26 21.55 -13.45
C LEU A 103 22.09 20.32 -14.35
N GLN A 104 22.92 20.16 -15.37
CA GLN A 104 22.95 18.97 -16.22
C GLN A 104 23.85 17.86 -15.67
N GLU A 105 24.66 18.14 -14.63
CA GLU A 105 25.41 17.10 -13.94
C GLU A 105 24.50 16.01 -13.43
N GLU A 106 24.92 14.76 -13.59
CA GLU A 106 24.18 13.61 -13.08
C GLU A 106 24.21 13.56 -11.56
N THR A 107 23.07 13.27 -10.96
CA THR A 107 22.92 12.99 -9.53
C THR A 107 22.26 11.64 -9.33
N TYR A 108 22.54 11.01 -8.21
CA TYR A 108 21.85 9.80 -7.81
C TYR A 108 20.45 10.13 -7.29
N VAL A 109 19.48 9.31 -7.65
CA VAL A 109 18.11 9.41 -7.12
C VAL A 109 18.03 8.53 -5.88
N PRO A 110 17.84 9.11 -4.69
CA PRO A 110 17.82 8.37 -3.44
C PRO A 110 16.45 7.69 -3.23
N ILE A 111 16.15 6.65 -4.05
CA ILE A 111 14.86 5.94 -4.01
C ILE A 111 14.65 5.27 -2.66
N ASP A 112 15.69 4.62 -2.15
CA ASP A 112 15.63 3.93 -0.87
C ASP A 112 15.34 4.89 0.28
N THR A 113 16.04 6.02 0.31
CA THR A 113 15.79 7.09 1.27
C THR A 113 14.35 7.61 1.18
N PHE A 114 13.81 7.86 -0.01
CA PHE A 114 12.43 8.34 -0.17
C PHE A 114 11.40 7.36 0.36
N VAL A 115 11.53 6.09 0.01
CA VAL A 115 10.58 5.05 0.46
C VAL A 115 10.70 4.85 1.98
N SER A 116 11.91 4.81 2.51
CA SER A 116 12.16 4.67 3.95
C SER A 116 11.60 5.85 4.74
N ARG A 117 11.78 7.10 4.28
CA ARG A 117 11.19 8.28 4.91
C ARG A 117 9.66 8.27 4.83
N GLY A 118 9.09 7.81 3.72
CA GLY A 118 7.63 7.61 3.62
C GLY A 118 7.11 6.59 4.64
N ILE A 119 7.83 5.50 4.84
CA ILE A 119 7.50 4.48 5.86
C ILE A 119 7.60 5.08 7.28
N GLU A 120 8.68 5.80 7.58
CA GLU A 120 8.89 6.45 8.88
C GLU A 120 7.78 7.47 9.18
N LEU A 121 7.42 8.30 8.20
CA LEU A 121 6.37 9.32 8.33
C LEU A 121 5.02 8.69 8.66
N LEU A 122 4.60 7.65 7.94
CA LEU A 122 3.34 6.96 8.23
C LEU A 122 3.37 6.23 9.58
N ASN A 123 4.50 5.64 9.95
CA ASN A 123 4.63 4.92 11.20
C ASN A 123 4.84 5.84 12.43
N SER A 124 5.11 7.14 12.23
CA SER A 124 5.20 8.11 13.33
C SER A 124 3.83 8.39 13.98
N ILE A 125 2.75 8.13 13.25
CA ILE A 125 1.38 8.25 13.75
C ILE A 125 0.84 6.83 14.02
N PRO A 126 0.25 6.55 15.19
CA PRO A 126 -0.40 5.28 15.43
C PRO A 126 -1.45 4.99 14.36
N ARG A 127 -1.26 3.90 13.60
CA ARG A 127 -2.05 3.59 12.40
C ARG A 127 -3.55 3.62 12.66
N LEU A 128 -4.02 3.09 13.79
CA LEU A 128 -5.44 3.09 14.13
C LEU A 128 -5.98 4.51 14.28
N LEU A 129 -5.24 5.41 14.97
CA LEU A 129 -5.64 6.81 15.12
C LEU A 129 -5.69 7.54 13.78
N LEU A 130 -4.72 7.29 12.89
CA LEU A 130 -4.71 7.84 11.55
C LEU A 130 -5.97 7.43 10.78
N ILE A 131 -6.31 6.14 10.80
CA ILE A 131 -7.49 5.61 10.10
C ILE A 131 -8.77 6.21 10.68
N ILE A 132 -8.95 6.22 12.02
CA ILE A 132 -10.11 6.83 12.70
C ILE A 132 -10.26 8.29 12.28
N THR A 133 -9.18 9.06 12.31
CA THR A 133 -9.22 10.49 11.97
C THR A 133 -9.67 10.72 10.52
N ILE A 134 -9.15 9.93 9.58
CA ILE A 134 -9.51 10.08 8.16
C ILE A 134 -10.98 9.66 7.95
N THR A 135 -11.39 8.51 8.50
CA THR A 135 -12.75 7.98 8.33
C THR A 135 -13.82 8.86 9.00
N ALA A 136 -13.46 9.60 10.07
CA ALA A 136 -14.38 10.53 10.73
C ALA A 136 -14.68 11.80 9.90
N VAL A 137 -13.81 12.16 8.95
CA VAL A 137 -13.94 13.38 8.13
C VAL A 137 -14.56 13.09 6.76
N VAL A 138 -14.45 11.86 6.27
CA VAL A 138 -14.91 11.46 4.94
C VAL A 138 -16.27 10.78 5.05
N GLU A 139 -17.10 10.88 4.00
CA GLU A 139 -18.38 10.17 3.94
C GLU A 139 -18.21 8.66 4.12
N ARG A 140 -19.16 8.04 4.84
CA ARG A 140 -19.12 6.61 5.13
C ARG A 140 -19.33 5.80 3.86
N SER A 141 -18.29 5.12 3.43
CA SER A 141 -18.32 4.22 2.28
C SER A 141 -17.40 3.04 2.55
N ILE A 142 -17.87 1.84 2.26
CA ILE A 142 -17.08 0.63 2.40
C ILE A 142 -15.81 0.67 1.55
N TRP A 143 -15.88 1.27 0.37
CA TRP A 143 -14.76 1.39 -0.56
C TRP A 143 -13.69 2.34 -0.04
N ILE A 144 -14.13 3.45 0.55
CA ILE A 144 -13.22 4.42 1.18
C ILE A 144 -12.51 3.78 2.36
N VAL A 145 -13.21 3.01 3.20
CA VAL A 145 -12.59 2.27 4.30
C VAL A 145 -11.53 1.29 3.79
N MET A 146 -11.85 0.52 2.74
CA MET A 146 -10.88 -0.41 2.11
C MET A 146 -9.63 0.31 1.60
N ILE A 147 -9.82 1.44 0.93
CA ILE A 147 -8.72 2.26 0.39
C ILE A 147 -7.86 2.83 1.52
N ILE A 148 -8.47 3.39 2.57
CA ILE A 148 -7.73 3.96 3.70
C ILE A 148 -6.90 2.89 4.41
N ILE A 149 -7.49 1.72 4.69
CA ILE A 149 -6.78 0.59 5.30
C ILE A 149 -5.64 0.12 4.39
N GLY A 150 -5.87 0.07 3.08
CA GLY A 150 -4.86 -0.33 2.08
C GLY A 150 -3.71 0.66 1.97
N ILE A 151 -4.00 1.96 1.80
CA ILE A 151 -3.01 3.02 1.67
C ILE A 151 -2.19 3.22 2.96
N THR A 152 -2.73 2.89 4.12
CA THR A 152 -1.99 2.94 5.38
C THR A 152 -1.25 1.63 5.69
N GLY A 153 -1.59 0.54 5.01
CA GLY A 153 -1.09 -0.83 5.29
C GLY A 153 0.18 -1.24 4.54
N TRP A 154 0.60 -0.50 3.53
CA TRP A 154 1.69 -0.90 2.64
C TRP A 154 3.09 -0.88 3.29
N THR A 155 3.28 -0.13 4.39
CA THR A 155 4.59 0.12 4.98
C THR A 155 5.31 -1.16 5.43
N GLY A 156 4.58 -2.10 6.04
CA GLY A 156 5.12 -3.40 6.46
C GLY A 156 5.57 -4.23 5.26
N ILE A 157 4.71 -4.34 4.24
CA ILE A 157 4.99 -5.11 3.02
C ILE A 157 6.19 -4.51 2.27
N ALA A 158 6.24 -3.17 2.14
CA ALA A 158 7.37 -2.49 1.51
C ALA A 158 8.69 -2.76 2.23
N ARG A 159 8.68 -2.77 3.56
CA ARG A 159 9.87 -3.06 4.37
C ARG A 159 10.39 -4.49 4.13
N PHE A 160 9.50 -5.47 4.13
CA PHE A 160 9.86 -6.87 3.84
C PHE A 160 10.37 -7.04 2.41
N THR A 161 9.63 -6.51 1.42
CA THR A 161 10.04 -6.59 0.01
C THR A 161 11.39 -5.91 -0.22
N ARG A 162 11.61 -4.74 0.39
CA ARG A 162 12.88 -4.03 0.33
C ARG A 162 14.04 -4.85 0.90
N ALA A 163 13.86 -5.43 2.09
CA ALA A 163 14.89 -6.24 2.73
C ALA A 163 15.27 -7.46 1.89
N GLU A 164 14.27 -8.16 1.34
CA GLU A 164 14.51 -9.31 0.47
C GLU A 164 15.19 -8.91 -0.85
N LEU A 165 14.79 -7.82 -1.48
CA LEU A 165 15.44 -7.35 -2.71
C LEU A 165 16.87 -6.86 -2.47
N LEU A 166 17.14 -6.26 -1.31
CA LEU A 166 18.52 -5.91 -0.90
C LEU A 166 19.40 -7.16 -0.81
N ARG A 167 18.89 -8.26 -0.24
CA ARG A 167 19.58 -9.54 -0.15
C ARG A 167 19.75 -10.18 -1.53
N ILE A 168 18.67 -10.28 -2.30
CA ILE A 168 18.64 -11.02 -3.58
C ILE A 168 19.49 -10.32 -4.64
N ARG A 169 19.55 -8.98 -4.67
CA ARG A 169 20.33 -8.26 -5.69
C ARG A 169 21.84 -8.56 -5.65
N SER A 170 22.35 -9.09 -4.54
CA SER A 170 23.75 -9.48 -4.39
C SER A 170 24.01 -10.94 -4.79
N LEU A 171 22.99 -11.72 -5.12
CA LEU A 171 23.15 -13.11 -5.51
C LEU A 171 23.66 -13.24 -6.96
N GLU A 172 24.44 -14.30 -7.21
CA GLU A 172 25.14 -14.53 -8.48
C GLU A 172 24.20 -14.55 -9.69
N PHE A 173 23.03 -15.15 -9.59
CA PHE A 173 22.08 -15.21 -10.71
C PHE A 173 21.56 -13.82 -11.12
N VAL A 174 21.43 -12.87 -10.16
CA VAL A 174 21.02 -11.50 -10.47
C VAL A 174 22.19 -10.74 -11.11
N GLN A 175 23.41 -10.94 -10.60
CA GLN A 175 24.61 -10.34 -11.17
C GLN A 175 24.87 -10.88 -12.59
N ALA A 176 24.70 -12.17 -12.79
CA ALA A 176 24.79 -12.78 -14.14
C ALA A 176 23.77 -12.18 -15.12
N ALA A 177 22.51 -12.01 -14.70
CA ALA A 177 21.49 -11.37 -15.53
C ALA A 177 21.88 -9.93 -15.91
N GLN A 178 22.46 -9.15 -14.96
CA GLN A 178 22.94 -7.80 -15.23
C GLN A 178 24.15 -7.80 -16.18
N SER A 179 25.09 -8.74 -16.01
CA SER A 179 26.27 -8.88 -16.86
C SER A 179 25.90 -9.30 -18.31
N LEU A 180 24.80 -10.03 -18.47
CA LEU A 180 24.22 -10.35 -19.79
C LEU A 180 23.48 -9.18 -20.45
N GLY A 181 23.48 -7.99 -19.81
CA GLY A 181 22.85 -6.79 -20.35
C GLY A 181 21.32 -6.74 -20.21
N PHE A 182 20.72 -7.54 -19.32
CA PHE A 182 19.27 -7.45 -19.10
C PHE A 182 18.91 -6.10 -18.47
N SER A 183 17.81 -5.52 -18.94
CA SER A 183 17.30 -4.27 -18.36
C SER A 183 16.95 -4.45 -16.89
N SER A 184 17.09 -3.39 -16.10
CA SER A 184 16.75 -3.41 -14.66
C SER A 184 15.31 -3.88 -14.41
N ALA A 185 14.35 -3.45 -15.24
CA ALA A 185 12.97 -3.90 -15.14
C ALA A 185 12.86 -5.42 -15.35
N ARG A 186 13.49 -5.98 -16.38
CA ARG A 186 13.49 -7.42 -16.63
C ARG A 186 14.14 -8.19 -15.48
N THR A 187 15.26 -7.68 -14.96
CA THR A 187 15.99 -8.30 -13.84
C THR A 187 15.12 -8.28 -12.57
N ILE A 188 14.45 -7.15 -12.26
CA ILE A 188 13.55 -7.06 -11.11
C ILE A 188 12.37 -8.04 -11.27
N PHE A 189 11.55 -7.84 -12.29
CA PHE A 189 10.24 -8.52 -12.38
C PHE A 189 10.34 -9.99 -12.74
N LYS A 190 11.35 -10.40 -13.54
CA LYS A 190 11.48 -11.78 -14.01
C LYS A 190 12.41 -12.63 -13.14
N HIS A 191 13.42 -12.02 -12.48
CA HIS A 191 14.44 -12.80 -11.78
C HIS A 191 14.46 -12.52 -10.27
N ALA A 192 14.45 -11.27 -9.82
CA ALA A 192 14.63 -10.94 -8.40
C ALA A 192 13.30 -11.00 -7.62
N LEU A 193 12.25 -10.34 -8.08
CA LEU A 193 10.98 -10.20 -7.37
C LEU A 193 10.28 -11.55 -7.12
N PRO A 194 10.17 -12.49 -8.07
CA PRO A 194 9.53 -13.78 -7.80
C PRO A 194 10.18 -14.53 -6.63
N ASN A 195 11.51 -14.43 -6.50
CA ASN A 195 12.25 -15.04 -5.39
C ASN A 195 12.12 -14.26 -4.07
N ALA A 196 11.77 -12.96 -4.13
CA ALA A 196 11.56 -12.13 -2.96
C ALA A 196 10.15 -12.26 -2.38
N LEU A 197 9.17 -12.73 -3.16
CA LEU A 197 7.76 -12.71 -2.75
C LEU A 197 7.42 -13.74 -1.67
N ALA A 198 8.19 -14.83 -1.54
CA ALA A 198 7.89 -15.89 -0.58
C ALA A 198 7.66 -15.37 0.85
N PRO A 199 8.59 -14.67 1.51
CA PRO A 199 8.36 -14.10 2.84
C PRO A 199 7.35 -12.93 2.83
N VAL A 200 7.13 -12.29 1.68
CA VAL A 200 6.15 -11.22 1.54
C VAL A 200 4.72 -11.76 1.62
N PHE A 201 4.44 -12.94 1.06
CA PHE A 201 3.13 -13.59 1.16
C PHE A 201 2.73 -13.89 2.61
N VAL A 202 3.68 -14.29 3.44
CA VAL A 202 3.46 -14.45 4.89
C VAL A 202 2.99 -13.14 5.53
N SER A 203 3.65 -12.03 5.19
CA SER A 203 3.27 -10.69 5.68
C SER A 203 1.88 -10.27 5.19
N ILE A 204 1.49 -10.65 3.97
CA ILE A 204 0.16 -10.38 3.41
C ILE A 204 -0.92 -11.13 4.19
N ALA A 205 -0.71 -12.40 4.52
CA ALA A 205 -1.67 -13.20 5.26
C ALA A 205 -1.94 -12.61 6.67
N PHE A 206 -0.89 -12.24 7.41
CA PHE A 206 -1.05 -11.49 8.67
C PHE A 206 -1.74 -10.13 8.47
N GLY A 207 -1.46 -9.47 7.35
CA GLY A 207 -2.07 -8.20 7.00
C GLY A 207 -3.58 -8.31 6.76
N ILE A 208 -4.07 -9.40 6.14
CA ILE A 208 -5.51 -9.65 5.96
C ILE A 208 -6.21 -9.75 7.32
N ALA A 209 -5.65 -10.54 8.23
CA ALA A 209 -6.18 -10.67 9.60
C ALA A 209 -6.25 -9.30 10.31
N SER A 210 -5.17 -8.52 10.21
CA SER A 210 -5.10 -7.16 10.77
C SER A 210 -6.12 -6.20 10.14
N ALA A 211 -6.33 -6.26 8.82
CA ALA A 211 -7.28 -5.40 8.13
C ALA A 211 -8.73 -5.71 8.54
N ILE A 212 -9.07 -7.01 8.71
CA ILE A 212 -10.38 -7.44 9.21
C ILE A 212 -10.61 -6.91 10.64
N LEU A 213 -9.60 -7.00 11.50
CA LEU A 213 -9.69 -6.52 12.88
C LEU A 213 -9.88 -5.00 12.93
N ILE A 214 -9.15 -4.24 12.10
CA ILE A 214 -9.28 -2.78 12.01
C ILE A 214 -10.68 -2.40 11.52
N GLU A 215 -11.19 -3.02 10.44
CA GLU A 215 -12.55 -2.78 9.95
C GLU A 215 -13.57 -3.05 11.04
N SER A 216 -13.48 -4.21 11.68
CA SER A 216 -14.42 -4.60 12.72
C SER A 216 -14.39 -3.63 13.91
N GLY A 217 -13.22 -3.12 14.27
CA GLY A 217 -13.07 -2.09 15.30
C GLY A 217 -13.70 -0.75 14.90
N LEU A 218 -13.49 -0.29 13.66
CA LEU A 218 -14.10 0.95 13.14
C LEU A 218 -15.63 0.85 13.11
N SER A 219 -16.14 -0.26 12.59
CA SER A 219 -17.59 -0.52 12.51
C SER A 219 -18.22 -0.68 13.90
N PHE A 220 -17.51 -1.31 14.85
CA PHE A 220 -17.93 -1.37 16.25
C PHE A 220 -18.03 0.02 16.89
N LEU A 221 -17.14 0.95 16.54
CA LEU A 221 -17.20 2.34 16.99
C LEU A 221 -18.27 3.17 16.26
N GLY A 222 -18.91 2.64 15.22
CA GLY A 222 -19.93 3.33 14.42
C GLY A 222 -19.37 4.34 13.42
N ILE A 223 -18.07 4.25 13.09
CA ILE A 223 -17.37 5.15 12.15
C ILE A 223 -16.80 4.41 10.92
N GLY A 224 -17.09 3.12 10.77
CA GLY A 224 -16.61 2.29 9.68
C GLY A 224 -17.47 2.36 8.43
N VAL A 225 -18.24 1.29 8.20
CA VAL A 225 -19.13 1.14 7.05
C VAL A 225 -20.47 1.86 7.27
N PRO A 226 -21.22 2.19 6.20
CA PRO A 226 -22.62 2.66 6.30
C PRO A 226 -23.52 1.69 7.06
N ASP A 227 -24.58 2.23 7.68
CA ASP A 227 -25.46 1.46 8.59
C ASP A 227 -26.30 0.39 7.88
N ASP A 228 -26.50 0.50 6.57
CA ASP A 228 -27.17 -0.47 5.69
C ASP A 228 -26.28 -1.68 5.34
N ILE A 229 -24.99 -1.59 5.64
CA ILE A 229 -24.01 -2.65 5.35
C ILE A 229 -23.74 -3.48 6.60
N VAL A 230 -24.12 -4.76 6.56
CA VAL A 230 -23.90 -5.68 7.67
C VAL A 230 -22.49 -6.25 7.64
N THR A 231 -21.69 -5.92 8.64
CA THR A 231 -20.35 -6.49 8.91
C THR A 231 -20.32 -7.11 10.30
N TRP A 232 -19.27 -7.87 10.60
CA TRP A 232 -19.12 -8.39 11.97
C TRP A 232 -18.98 -7.26 13.00
N GLY A 233 -18.28 -6.17 12.63
CA GLY A 233 -18.14 -5.01 13.49
C GLY A 233 -19.45 -4.26 13.71
N SER A 234 -20.30 -4.09 12.68
CA SER A 234 -21.59 -3.44 12.82
C SER A 234 -22.57 -4.27 13.69
N LEU A 235 -22.53 -5.61 13.59
CA LEU A 235 -23.29 -6.50 14.48
C LEU A 235 -22.84 -6.37 15.93
N LEU A 236 -21.54 -6.28 16.20
CA LEU A 236 -21.02 -6.02 17.54
C LEU A 236 -21.48 -4.67 18.09
N ASN A 237 -21.56 -3.63 17.24
CA ASN A 237 -22.09 -2.32 17.63
C ASN A 237 -23.57 -2.42 18.03
N LEU A 238 -24.40 -3.12 17.23
CA LEU A 238 -25.81 -3.36 17.58
C LEU A 238 -25.96 -4.16 18.88
N GLY A 239 -25.13 -5.18 19.09
CA GLY A 239 -25.11 -5.97 20.33
C GLY A 239 -24.74 -5.13 21.56
N ARG A 240 -23.80 -4.17 21.41
CA ARG A 240 -23.45 -3.22 22.47
C ARG A 240 -24.62 -2.33 22.88
N GLN A 241 -25.47 -1.96 21.93
CA GLN A 241 -26.64 -1.12 22.18
C GLN A 241 -27.81 -1.90 22.78
N ASN A 242 -27.84 -3.24 22.59
CA ASN A 242 -28.88 -4.12 23.11
C ASN A 242 -28.25 -5.39 23.70
N LEU A 243 -27.92 -5.32 25.00
CA LEU A 243 -27.23 -6.39 25.72
C LEU A 243 -28.09 -7.65 25.90
N GLU A 244 -29.42 -7.56 25.78
CA GLU A 244 -30.30 -8.74 25.78
C GLU A 244 -30.07 -9.64 24.55
N ALA A 245 -29.64 -9.03 23.44
CA ALA A 245 -29.32 -9.73 22.20
C ALA A 245 -27.81 -10.20 22.20
N TRP A 246 -27.42 -10.97 23.22
CA TRP A 246 -26.06 -11.47 23.42
C TRP A 246 -25.47 -12.19 22.20
N TRP A 247 -26.33 -12.81 21.36
CA TRP A 247 -25.91 -13.47 20.12
C TRP A 247 -25.30 -12.52 19.10
N LEU A 248 -25.65 -11.22 19.11
CA LEU A 248 -25.04 -10.20 18.25
C LEU A 248 -23.60 -9.86 18.69
N ILE A 249 -23.18 -10.30 19.86
CA ILE A 249 -21.82 -10.15 20.35
C ILE A 249 -21.05 -11.46 20.14
N ILE A 250 -21.61 -12.58 20.59
CA ILE A 250 -20.89 -13.85 20.61
C ILE A 250 -20.62 -14.38 19.20
N TYR A 251 -21.62 -14.45 18.32
CA TYR A 251 -21.41 -15.03 16.99
C TYR A 251 -20.47 -14.21 16.09
N PRO A 252 -20.60 -12.87 15.98
CA PRO A 252 -19.63 -12.09 15.21
C PRO A 252 -18.24 -12.09 15.83
N GLY A 253 -18.15 -12.03 17.17
CA GLY A 253 -16.87 -12.13 17.89
C GLY A 253 -16.15 -13.47 17.62
N MET A 254 -16.87 -14.59 17.66
CA MET A 254 -16.34 -15.91 17.30
C MET A 254 -15.93 -15.95 15.82
N ALA A 255 -16.73 -15.38 14.91
CA ALA A 255 -16.38 -15.34 13.49
C ALA A 255 -15.10 -14.55 13.23
N ILE A 256 -14.92 -13.40 13.88
CA ILE A 256 -13.67 -12.62 13.80
C ILE A 256 -12.51 -13.45 14.36
N PHE A 257 -12.64 -14.02 15.56
CA PHE A 257 -11.62 -14.82 16.20
C PHE A 257 -11.16 -15.99 15.33
N LEU A 258 -12.10 -16.80 14.85
CA LEU A 258 -11.80 -17.95 13.99
C LEU A 258 -11.11 -17.51 12.69
N THR A 259 -11.60 -16.46 12.06
CA THR A 259 -11.04 -15.96 10.80
C THR A 259 -9.60 -15.47 11.00
N ILE A 260 -9.34 -14.69 12.03
CA ILE A 260 -7.98 -14.20 12.35
C ILE A 260 -7.05 -15.39 12.66
N THR A 261 -7.53 -16.37 13.44
CA THR A 261 -6.77 -17.57 13.76
C THR A 261 -6.41 -18.35 12.50
N ILE A 262 -7.36 -18.57 11.59
CA ILE A 262 -7.13 -19.26 10.31
C ILE A 262 -6.07 -18.53 9.47
N TYR A 263 -6.19 -17.22 9.29
CA TYR A 263 -5.20 -16.46 8.51
C TYR A 263 -3.82 -16.45 9.16
N ASN A 264 -3.73 -16.40 10.49
CA ASN A 264 -2.46 -16.51 11.20
C ASN A 264 -1.83 -17.90 11.03
N MET A 265 -2.64 -18.98 11.10
CA MET A 265 -2.15 -20.34 10.83
C MET A 265 -1.70 -20.50 9.37
N ILE A 266 -2.41 -19.93 8.39
CA ILE A 266 -1.99 -19.92 6.98
C ILE A 266 -0.66 -19.19 6.83
N ALA A 267 -0.49 -18.04 7.50
CA ALA A 267 0.75 -17.28 7.48
C ALA A 267 1.91 -18.08 8.06
N GLU A 268 1.72 -18.73 9.20
CA GLU A 268 2.72 -19.56 9.86
C GLU A 268 3.08 -20.80 9.02
N ALA A 269 2.09 -21.55 8.55
CA ALA A 269 2.30 -22.69 7.66
C ALA A 269 3.01 -22.29 6.35
N SER A 270 2.69 -21.12 5.79
CA SER A 270 3.38 -20.60 4.63
C SER A 270 4.83 -20.26 4.92
N ARG A 271 5.11 -19.71 6.10
CA ARG A 271 6.49 -19.43 6.54
C ARG A 271 7.30 -20.70 6.66
N ASP A 272 6.74 -21.74 7.31
CA ASP A 272 7.43 -23.02 7.50
C ASP A 272 7.67 -23.74 6.18
N ALA A 273 6.69 -23.72 5.27
CA ALA A 273 6.84 -24.32 3.94
C ALA A 273 7.92 -23.63 3.07
N LEU A 274 8.18 -22.35 3.31
CA LEU A 274 9.14 -21.52 2.57
C LEU A 274 10.53 -21.47 3.25
N ASP A 275 10.68 -21.99 4.46
CA ASP A 275 11.97 -22.04 5.16
C ASP A 275 12.81 -23.23 4.64
N PRO A 276 13.94 -22.96 3.94
CA PRO A 276 14.80 -24.03 3.42
C PRO A 276 15.47 -24.84 4.54
N ARG A 277 15.57 -24.32 5.76
CA ARG A 277 16.24 -24.97 6.88
C ARG A 277 15.45 -26.15 7.46
N LEU A 278 14.14 -26.21 7.22
CA LEU A 278 13.28 -27.30 7.66
C LEU A 278 13.29 -28.49 6.68
N LYS A 279 13.99 -28.36 5.55
CA LYS A 279 14.09 -29.42 4.49
C LYS A 279 15.41 -30.19 4.53
N SER A 280 16.26 -29.93 5.53
CA SER A 280 17.55 -30.62 5.74
C SER A 280 17.45 -31.71 6.80
#